data_c2489f3782040b314320df5cd34e0f8f
#
_entry.id   c2489f3782040b314320df5cd34e0f8f
#
_cell.length_a   1.000
_cell.length_b   1.000
_cell.length_c   1.000
_cell.angle_alpha   90.00
_cell.angle_beta   90.00
_cell.angle_gamma   90.00
#
_symmetry.space_group_name_H-M   'P 1'
#
loop_
_entity.id
_entity.type
_entity.pdbx_description
1 polymer ?
#
loop_
_entity_poly.entity_id
_entity_poly.type
_entity_poly.pdbx_seq_one_letter_code
_entity_poly.pdbx_strand_id
1 'polypeptide(L)' 'MLVLTRRTDEALVFRVAGEEFTVRVLAMSLPSGRKILGRGVVKLGIDAPESVQVWRLNG' A
#
# COMPACT_ATOMS: atom_id res chain seq x y z
N MET A 1 -10.19 -11.07 4.01
CA MET A 1 -9.31 -10.17 3.23
C MET A 1 -9.48 -8.74 3.71
N LEU A 2 -8.39 -8.05 3.94
CA LEU A 2 -8.39 -6.65 4.31
C LEU A 2 -8.23 -5.80 3.05
N VAL A 3 -9.10 -4.81 2.86
CA VAL A 3 -9.02 -3.92 1.70
C VAL A 3 -8.73 -2.51 2.18
N LEU A 4 -7.65 -1.93 1.67
CA LEU A 4 -7.20 -0.59 2.02
C LEU A 4 -6.91 0.21 0.75
N THR A 5 -7.08 1.53 0.84
CA THR A 5 -6.69 2.42 -0.24
C THR A 5 -5.47 3.22 0.16
N ARG A 6 -4.55 3.40 -0.79
CA ARG A 6 -3.35 4.20 -0.59
C ARG A 6 -3.12 5.09 -1.80
N ARG A 7 -2.55 6.25 -1.55
CA ARG A 7 -2.16 7.20 -2.60
C ARG A 7 -0.66 7.11 -2.84
N THR A 8 -0.20 7.77 -3.88
CA THR A 8 1.23 7.89 -4.14
C THR A 8 1.96 8.43 -2.91
N ASP A 9 3.08 7.84 -2.60
CA ASP A 9 3.95 8.11 -1.43
C ASP A 9 3.38 7.65 -0.10
N GLU A 10 2.17 7.15 -0.05
CA GLU A 10 1.64 6.51 1.14
C GLU A 10 2.07 5.05 1.22
N ALA A 11 2.07 4.52 2.42
CA ALA A 11 2.59 3.18 2.66
C ALA A 11 1.72 2.39 3.62
N LEU A 12 1.97 1.09 3.63
CA LEU A 12 1.47 0.17 4.64
C LEU A 12 2.66 -0.48 5.32
N VAL A 13 2.57 -0.65 6.62
CA VAL A 13 3.56 -1.38 7.40
C VAL A 13 2.97 -2.72 7.79
N PHE A 14 3.76 -3.77 7.63
CA PHE A 14 3.38 -5.13 7.98
C PHE A 14 4.29 -5.63 9.09
N ARG A 15 3.73 -6.34 10.04
CA ARG A 15 4.51 -7.02 11.08
C ARG A 15 4.16 -8.50 11.07
N VAL A 16 5.17 -9.32 10.89
CA VAL A 16 5.04 -10.78 10.86
C VAL A 16 6.16 -11.37 11.71
N ALA A 17 5.80 -12.15 12.75
CA ALA A 17 6.77 -12.84 13.61
C ALA A 17 7.86 -11.90 14.18
N GLY A 18 7.47 -10.70 14.57
CA GLY A 18 8.40 -9.73 15.14
C GLY A 18 9.19 -8.93 14.14
N GLU A 19 9.07 -9.22 12.85
CA GLU A 19 9.74 -8.46 11.80
C GLU A 19 8.76 -7.53 11.10
N GLU A 20 9.25 -6.34 10.73
CA GLU A 20 8.45 -5.36 10.03
C GLU A 20 9.00 -5.13 8.63
N PHE A 21 8.09 -4.91 7.69
CA PHE A 21 8.45 -4.42 6.37
C PHE A 21 7.40 -3.43 5.89
N THR A 22 7.79 -2.59 4.94
CA THR A 22 6.94 -1.51 4.44
C THR A 22 6.74 -1.66 2.94
N VAL A 23 5.49 -1.49 2.53
CA VAL A 23 5.14 -1.42 1.10
C VAL A 23 4.68 0.00 0.83
N ARG A 24 5.34 0.67 -0.12
CA ARG A 24 5.04 2.07 -0.45
C ARG A 24 4.62 2.17 -1.91
N VAL A 25 3.59 2.99 -2.15
CA VAL A 25 3.18 3.31 -3.51
C VAL A 25 4.11 4.40 -4.03
N LEU A 26 4.95 4.07 -5.01
CA LEU A 26 5.94 5.01 -5.53
C LEU A 26 5.36 5.89 -6.61
N ALA A 27 4.66 5.31 -7.57
CA ALA A 27 4.09 6.04 -8.68
C ALA A 27 2.98 5.24 -9.32
N MET A 28 2.05 5.96 -9.93
CA MET A 28 1.03 5.38 -10.76
C MET A 28 1.16 5.95 -12.16
N SER A 29 1.07 5.09 -13.17
CA SER A 29 1.15 5.51 -14.55
C SER A 29 0.12 4.78 -15.40
N LEU A 30 -0.31 5.43 -16.48
CA LEU A 30 -1.19 4.82 -17.47
C LEU A 30 -0.39 3.92 -18.40
N PRO A 31 -1.05 2.97 -19.10
CA PRO A 31 -0.35 2.15 -20.10
C PRO A 31 0.35 2.98 -21.18
N SER A 32 -0.09 4.22 -21.41
CA SER A 32 0.55 5.15 -22.33
C SER A 32 1.87 5.73 -21.82
N GLY A 33 2.24 5.45 -20.56
CA GLY A 33 3.42 6.01 -19.91
C GLY A 33 3.17 7.32 -19.16
N ARG A 34 1.98 7.87 -19.26
CA ARG A 34 1.62 9.06 -18.50
C ARG A 34 1.47 8.74 -17.03
N LYS A 35 2.08 9.53 -16.18
CA LYS A 35 1.93 9.39 -14.74
C LYS A 35 0.60 9.97 -14.28
N ILE A 36 -0.04 9.30 -13.35
CA ILE A 36 -1.23 9.82 -12.68
C ILE A 36 -0.72 10.68 -11.53
N LEU A 37 -1.02 11.99 -11.60
CA LEU A 37 -0.55 12.94 -10.60
C LEU A 37 -1.64 13.21 -9.56
N GLY A 38 -1.25 13.19 -8.31
CA GLY A 38 -1.97 13.77 -7.17
C GLY A 38 -3.18 13.02 -6.65
N ARG A 39 -4.06 12.52 -7.49
CA ARG A 39 -5.34 11.94 -7.05
C ARG A 39 -5.49 10.46 -7.28
N GLY A 40 -4.45 9.82 -7.75
CA GLY A 40 -4.49 8.38 -7.97
C GLY A 40 -4.62 7.63 -6.66
N VAL A 41 -5.52 6.66 -6.63
CA VAL A 41 -5.76 5.81 -5.46
C VAL A 41 -5.60 4.37 -5.89
N VAL A 42 -4.81 3.62 -5.14
CA VAL A 42 -4.66 2.18 -5.33
C VAL A 42 -5.48 1.47 -4.27
N LYS A 43 -6.31 0.54 -4.69
CA LYS A 43 -7.03 -0.32 -3.77
C LYS A 43 -6.24 -1.62 -3.62
N LEU A 44 -5.85 -1.92 -2.38
CA LEU A 44 -5.03 -3.08 -2.06
C LEU A 44 -5.85 -4.10 -1.29
N GLY A 45 -5.91 -5.32 -1.80
CA GLY A 45 -6.49 -6.44 -1.07
C GLY A 45 -5.37 -7.24 -0.41
N ILE A 46 -5.44 -7.38 0.89
CA ILE A 46 -4.44 -8.09 1.67
C ILE A 46 -5.07 -9.35 2.23
N ASP A 47 -4.59 -10.47 1.76
CA ASP A 47 -5.05 -11.79 2.19
C ASP A 47 -3.95 -12.40 3.05
N ALA A 48 -4.12 -12.28 4.36
CA ALA A 48 -3.12 -12.71 5.33
C ALA A 48 -3.80 -13.29 6.56
N PRO A 49 -3.14 -14.20 7.30
CA PRO A 49 -3.67 -14.70 8.56
C PRO A 49 -3.73 -13.60 9.62
N GLU A 50 -4.53 -13.82 10.66
CA GLU A 50 -4.73 -12.84 11.72
C GLU A 50 -3.46 -12.50 12.49
N SER A 51 -2.46 -13.37 12.43
CA SER A 51 -1.17 -13.12 13.06
C SER A 51 -0.37 -12.01 12.39
N VAL A 52 -0.75 -11.61 11.19
CA VAL A 52 -0.09 -10.52 10.46
C VAL A 52 -0.77 -9.21 10.83
N GLN A 53 0.00 -8.26 11.32
CA GLN A 53 -0.49 -6.93 11.63
C GLN A 53 -0.20 -6.01 10.46
N VAL A 54 -1.18 -5.19 10.11
CA VAL A 54 -1.06 -4.24 8.99
C VAL A 54 -1.61 -2.90 9.46
N TRP A 55 -0.87 -1.84 9.21
CA TRP A 55 -1.39 -0.49 9.49
C TRP A 55 -0.89 0.50 8.46
N ARG A 56 -1.59 1.64 8.39
CA ARG A 56 -1.26 2.72 7.46
C ARG A 56 -0.12 3.55 8.01
N LEU A 57 0.79 3.90 7.13
CA LEU A 57 1.85 4.84 7.42
C LEU A 57 1.70 6.04 6.48
N ASN A 58 1.46 7.20 7.05
CA ASN A 58 1.32 8.44 6.30
C ASN A 58 2.68 9.15 6.26
N GLY A 59 3.06 9.54 5.08
CA GLY A 59 4.31 10.22 4.86
C GLY A 59 5.39 9.31 4.33
#